data_8e1c9fe8c4a5402bab621d0130dbef29
#
_entry.id   8e1c9fe8c4a5402bab621d0130dbef29
#
_cell.length_a   1.000
_cell.length_b   1.000
_cell.length_c   1.000
_cell.angle_alpha   90.00
_cell.angle_beta   90.00
_cell.angle_gamma   90.00
#
_symmetry.space_group_name_H-M   'P 1'
#
loop_
_entity.id
_entity.type
_entity.pdbx_description
1 polymer ?
#
loop_
_entity_poly.entity_id
_entity_poly.type
_entity_poly.pdbx_seq_one_letter_code
_entity_poly.pdbx_strand_id
1 'polypeptide(L)' 'NITKQEEITMKKTMKIEGMMCGHCEAAVKKALESLEGVEEAIVSHEEGTAVVSMTNEVSDDVLTQTVEDKDYKVTGIE' A
#
# COMPACT_ATOMS: atom_id res chain seq x y z
N ASN A 1 17.04 16.12 17.28
CA ASN A 1 16.51 17.04 16.44
C ASN A 1 16.72 16.73 15.00
N ILE A 2 17.78 16.25 14.57
CA ILE A 2 17.92 15.94 13.25
C ILE A 2 17.65 14.54 12.94
N THR A 3 17.20 13.82 13.86
CA THR A 3 17.00 12.46 13.64
C THR A 3 15.99 12.15 12.60
N LYS A 4 15.09 13.07 12.34
CA LYS A 4 14.12 12.77 11.37
C LYS A 4 14.68 12.53 10.01
N GLN A 5 15.80 13.11 9.74
CA GLN A 5 16.37 12.94 8.46
C GLN A 5 16.91 11.60 8.24
N GLU A 6 17.07 10.85 9.30
CA GLU A 6 17.64 9.54 9.16
C GLU A 6 16.60 8.48 8.94
N GLU A 7 15.35 8.87 8.99
CA GLU A 7 14.32 7.90 8.72
C GLU A 7 14.40 7.51 7.26
N ILE A 8 14.40 6.25 7.01
CA ILE A 8 14.40 5.75 5.66
C ILE A 8 12.98 5.35 5.33
N THR A 9 12.41 6.06 4.38
CA THR A 9 11.07 5.73 3.93
C THR A 9 11.18 4.96 2.64
N MET A 10 10.66 3.75 2.65
CA MET A 10 10.67 2.91 1.47
C MET A 10 9.31 3.00 0.81
N LYS A 11 9.30 3.06 -0.49
CA LYS A 11 8.06 3.13 -1.24
C LYS A 11 7.98 1.98 -2.19
N LYS A 12 6.80 1.37 -2.27
CA LYS A 12 6.56 0.30 -3.21
C LYS A 12 5.26 0.61 -3.93
N THR A 13 5.24 0.33 -5.22
CA THR A 13 4.06 0.52 -6.02
C THR A 13 3.45 -0.83 -6.31
N MET A 14 2.21 -1.02 -5.87
CA MET A 14 1.50 -2.27 -6.10
C MET A 14 0.50 -2.06 -7.21
N LYS A 15 0.41 -3.03 -8.11
CA LYS A 15 -0.59 -3.00 -9.16
C LYS A 15 -1.73 -3.89 -8.74
N ILE A 16 -2.92 -3.33 -8.69
CA ILE A 16 -4.07 -4.00 -8.12
C ILE A 16 -5.20 -4.00 -9.12
N GLU A 17 -5.81 -5.15 -9.31
CA GLU A 17 -6.97 -5.29 -10.17
C GLU A 17 -8.23 -5.37 -9.33
N GLY A 18 -9.32 -4.85 -9.86
CA GLY A 18 -10.60 -4.95 -9.20
C GLY A 18 -11.05 -3.70 -8.51
N MET A 19 -10.18 -2.69 -8.43
CA MET A 19 -10.59 -1.41 -7.84
C MET A 19 -11.32 -0.62 -8.90
N MET A 20 -12.62 -0.43 -8.71
CA MET A 20 -13.43 0.20 -9.74
C MET A 20 -13.99 1.54 -9.32
N CYS A 21 -13.83 1.92 -8.09
CA CYS A 21 -14.39 3.21 -7.63
C CYS A 21 -13.67 3.67 -6.38
N GLY A 22 -14.01 4.87 -5.94
CA GLY A 22 -13.37 5.45 -4.78
C GLY A 22 -13.56 4.67 -3.49
N HIS A 23 -14.64 3.92 -3.39
CA HIS A 23 -14.87 3.09 -2.21
C HIS A 23 -13.83 1.99 -2.11
N CYS A 24 -13.49 1.41 -3.26
CA CYS A 24 -12.48 0.37 -3.28
C CYS A 24 -11.12 0.96 -2.91
N GLU A 25 -10.86 2.14 -3.44
CA GLU A 25 -9.62 2.84 -3.17
C GLU A 25 -9.47 3.09 -1.67
N ALA A 26 -10.53 3.58 -1.04
CA ALA A 26 -10.49 3.88 0.37
C ALA A 26 -10.30 2.62 1.21
N ALA A 27 -10.93 1.52 0.79
CA ALA A 27 -10.83 0.28 1.53
C ALA A 27 -9.40 -0.26 1.50
N VAL A 28 -8.77 -0.21 0.33
CA VAL A 28 -7.40 -0.68 0.18
C VAL A 28 -6.44 0.22 0.96
N LYS A 29 -6.65 1.53 0.87
CA LYS A 29 -5.81 2.48 1.58
C LYS A 29 -5.87 2.21 3.08
N LYS A 30 -7.07 2.06 3.61
CA LYS A 30 -7.23 1.85 5.03
C LYS A 30 -6.59 0.54 5.48
N ALA A 31 -6.76 -0.51 4.67
CA ALA A 31 -6.19 -1.79 5.00
C ALA A 31 -4.67 -1.72 5.03
N LEU A 32 -4.07 -1.06 4.05
CA LEU A 32 -2.62 -0.96 4.00
C LEU A 32 -2.09 -0.10 5.13
N GLU A 33 -2.77 0.98 5.44
CA GLU A 33 -2.30 1.86 6.50
C GLU A 33 -2.45 1.24 7.89
N SER A 34 -3.22 0.19 8.00
CA SER A 34 -3.35 -0.49 9.29
C SER A 34 -2.18 -1.41 9.57
N LEU A 35 -1.31 -1.64 8.60
CA LEU A 35 -0.17 -2.51 8.81
C LEU A 35 0.93 -1.78 9.56
N GLU A 36 1.57 -2.53 10.46
CA GLU A 36 2.70 -1.98 11.18
C GLU A 36 3.82 -1.75 10.20
N GLY A 37 4.45 -0.59 10.28
CA GLY A 37 5.53 -0.26 9.36
C GLY A 37 5.09 0.56 8.17
N VAL A 38 3.81 0.62 7.90
CA VAL A 38 3.29 1.44 6.80
C VAL A 38 2.96 2.81 7.34
N GLU A 39 3.56 3.83 6.75
CA GLU A 39 3.32 5.19 7.15
C GLU A 39 2.14 5.78 6.42
N GLU A 40 2.06 5.51 5.13
CA GLU A 40 1.01 6.09 4.31
C GLU A 40 0.79 5.22 3.08
N ALA A 41 -0.42 5.21 2.57
CA ALA A 41 -0.70 4.52 1.32
C ALA A 41 -1.49 5.46 0.44
N ILE A 42 -1.04 5.61 -0.79
CA ILE A 42 -1.73 6.43 -1.78
C ILE A 42 -2.25 5.48 -2.84
N VAL A 43 -3.56 5.38 -2.92
CA VAL A 43 -4.22 4.41 -3.78
C VAL A 43 -4.97 5.14 -4.86
N SER A 44 -4.83 4.68 -6.09
CA SER A 44 -5.55 5.27 -7.22
C SER A 44 -6.31 4.18 -7.95
N HIS A 45 -7.63 4.27 -7.95
CA HIS A 45 -8.44 3.28 -8.64
C HIS A 45 -8.39 3.50 -10.15
N GLU A 46 -8.11 4.71 -10.58
CA GLU A 46 -8.02 4.98 -11.99
C GLU A 46 -6.80 4.34 -12.62
N GLU A 47 -5.72 4.31 -11.88
CA GLU A 47 -4.50 3.70 -12.36
C GLU A 47 -4.37 2.25 -11.92
N GLY A 48 -5.19 1.85 -10.97
CA GLY A 48 -5.09 0.50 -10.45
C GLY A 48 -3.84 0.27 -9.65
N THR A 49 -3.33 1.30 -8.98
CA THR A 49 -2.07 1.19 -8.24
C THR A 49 -2.23 1.68 -6.82
N ALA A 50 -1.35 1.21 -5.96
CA ALA A 50 -1.26 1.69 -4.59
C ALA A 50 0.21 1.90 -4.28
N VAL A 51 0.57 3.11 -3.92
CA VAL A 51 1.93 3.44 -3.52
C VAL A 51 1.97 3.41 -2.01
N VAL A 52 2.78 2.55 -1.46
CA VAL A 52 2.86 2.34 -0.03
C VAL A 52 4.18 2.90 0.47
N SER A 53 4.10 3.82 1.42
CA SER A 53 5.28 4.38 2.07
C SER A 53 5.47 3.68 3.41
N MET A 54 6.66 3.17 3.65
CA MET A 54 6.95 2.38 4.83
C MET A 54 8.14 2.92 5.57
N THR A 55 8.07 2.95 6.89
CA THR A 55 9.23 3.28 7.70
C THR A 55 10.00 2.04 8.09
N ASN A 56 9.32 0.88 8.10
CA ASN A 56 9.97 -0.40 8.29
C ASN A 56 9.61 -1.27 7.12
N GLU A 57 10.50 -2.15 6.75
CA GLU A 57 10.25 -3.01 5.62
C GLU A 57 9.08 -3.94 5.89
N VAL A 58 8.11 -3.92 5.00
CA VAL A 58 6.98 -4.83 5.05
C VAL A 58 7.10 -5.72 3.82
N SER A 59 7.01 -7.02 4.00
CA SER A 59 7.24 -7.92 2.88
C SER A 59 6.13 -7.83 1.86
N ASP A 60 6.47 -8.15 0.63
CA ASP A 60 5.50 -8.12 -0.45
C ASP A 60 4.35 -9.08 -0.17
N ASP A 61 4.64 -10.19 0.49
CA ASP A 61 3.61 -11.17 0.83
C ASP A 61 2.56 -10.57 1.75
N VAL A 62 3.00 -9.79 2.73
CA VAL A 62 2.08 -9.16 3.66
C VAL A 62 1.23 -8.13 2.95
N LEU A 63 1.85 -7.35 2.09
CA LEU A 63 1.12 -6.34 1.33
C LEU A 63 0.10 -7.00 0.41
N THR A 64 0.51 -8.04 -0.28
CA THR A 64 -0.37 -8.77 -1.19
C THR A 64 -1.54 -9.38 -0.43
N GLN A 65 -1.26 -10.01 0.69
CA GLN A 65 -2.30 -10.65 1.46
C GLN A 65 -3.31 -9.63 1.97
N THR A 66 -2.82 -8.48 2.40
CA THR A 66 -3.68 -7.43 2.91
C THR A 66 -4.67 -6.95 1.86
N VAL A 67 -4.20 -6.79 0.64
CA VAL A 67 -5.05 -6.35 -0.45
C VAL A 67 -6.00 -7.47 -0.87
N GLU A 68 -5.50 -8.68 -0.94
CA GLU A 68 -6.33 -9.80 -1.37
C GLU A 68 -7.41 -10.14 -0.37
N ASP A 69 -7.19 -9.82 0.89
CA ASP A 69 -8.22 -9.98 1.90
C ASP A 69 -9.42 -9.09 1.64
N LYS A 70 -9.25 -8.07 0.83
CA LYS A 70 -10.34 -7.17 0.47
C LYS A 70 -10.95 -7.53 -0.87
N ASP A 71 -10.66 -8.72 -1.37
CA ASP A 71 -11.21 -9.23 -2.63
C ASP A 71 -10.66 -8.54 -3.86
N TYR A 72 -9.45 -8.01 -3.76
CA TYR A 72 -8.76 -7.46 -4.92
C TYR A 72 -7.57 -8.32 -5.22
N LYS A 73 -7.01 -8.16 -6.41
CA LYS A 73 -5.91 -8.97 -6.83
C LYS A 73 -4.70 -8.10 -7.08
N VAL A 74 -3.55 -8.50 -6.54
CA VAL A 74 -2.30 -7.81 -6.79
C VAL A 74 -1.62 -8.49 -7.95
N THR A 75 -1.35 -7.73 -9.01
CA THR A 75 -0.74 -8.29 -10.21
C THR A 75 0.75 -8.04 -10.25
N GLY A 76 1.26 -7.15 -9.43
CA GLY A 76 2.70 -6.90 -9.37
C GLY A 76 3.04 -5.89 -8.31
N ILE A 77 4.27 -5.93 -7.86
CA ILE A 77 4.78 -4.96 -6.91
C ILE A 77 6.14 -4.52 -7.41
N GLU A 78 6.35 -3.22 -7.47
CA GLU A 78 7.62 -2.67 -7.94
C GLU A 78 8.36 -1.94 -6.85
#